data_832f72898a5015dba5d8f1b42e5c903b
#
_entry.id   832f72898a5015dba5d8f1b42e5c903b
#
_cell.length_a   1.000
_cell.length_b   1.000
_cell.length_c   1.000
_cell.angle_alpha   90.00
_cell.angle_beta   90.00
_cell.angle_gamma   90.00
#
_symmetry.space_group_name_H-M   'P 1'
#
loop_
_entity.id
_entity.type
_entity.pdbx_description
1 polymer ?
#
loop_
_entity_poly.entity_id
_entity_poly.type
_entity_poly.pdbx_seq_one_letter_code
_entity_poly.pdbx_strand_id
1 'polypeptide(L)'
;YNGLPVGNLNSKKLAEVRAVMPQHSAVNFPFSAQEVVELGLFSTQSKNPAKLVGEVMEATNTLHLKNSNFQNLSGGEKQRVQLARVLVQIWEQKPFPRYLLLDEPTSSLDIAQQHGVLSILRQLTQRNIGVLIILHELNLAAQYADRIALLKNGMITSCGTVQEVLQEKTLHQVFDYPIQILQHPHYGGLIVSTSQP
;
A
#
# COMPACT_ATOMS: atom_id res chain seq x y z
N TYR A 1 8.48 -8.51 -14.10
CA TYR A 1 8.50 -9.19 -12.81
C TYR A 1 9.53 -10.32 -12.85
N ASN A 2 10.43 -10.36 -11.86
CA ASN A 2 11.47 -11.40 -11.74
C ASN A 2 12.28 -11.63 -13.04
N GLY A 3 12.64 -10.54 -13.73
CA GLY A 3 13.37 -10.56 -14.98
C GLY A 3 12.54 -10.89 -16.23
N LEU A 4 11.24 -11.16 -16.09
CA LEU A 4 10.36 -11.43 -17.22
C LEU A 4 9.53 -10.20 -17.60
N PRO A 5 9.40 -9.88 -18.90
CA PRO A 5 8.49 -8.86 -19.39
C PRO A 5 7.04 -9.17 -19.01
N VAL A 6 6.25 -8.14 -18.67
CA VAL A 6 4.84 -8.31 -18.27
C VAL A 6 4.02 -8.99 -19.36
N GLY A 7 4.26 -8.67 -20.62
CA GLY A 7 3.55 -9.28 -21.78
C GLY A 7 3.77 -10.79 -21.95
N ASN A 8 4.80 -11.35 -21.32
CA ASN A 8 5.10 -12.79 -21.37
C ASN A 8 4.45 -13.58 -20.23
N LEU A 9 3.76 -12.90 -19.31
CA LEU A 9 3.09 -13.52 -18.18
C LEU A 9 1.58 -13.57 -18.42
N ASN A 10 1.00 -14.76 -18.32
CA ASN A 10 -0.45 -14.89 -18.31
C ASN A 10 -1.03 -14.41 -16.96
N SER A 11 -2.34 -14.15 -16.93
CA SER A 11 -3.04 -13.62 -15.75
C SER A 11 -2.84 -14.47 -14.50
N LYS A 12 -2.77 -15.80 -14.64
CA LYS A 12 -2.57 -16.72 -13.50
C LYS A 12 -1.17 -16.56 -12.91
N LYS A 13 -0.12 -16.53 -13.74
CA LYS A 13 1.26 -16.31 -13.29
C LYS A 13 1.44 -14.90 -12.68
N LEU A 14 0.79 -13.90 -13.26
CA LEU A 14 0.79 -12.56 -12.69
C LEU A 14 0.15 -12.53 -11.30
N ALA A 15 -0.99 -13.22 -11.11
CA ALA A 15 -1.66 -13.29 -9.83
C ALA A 15 -0.85 -14.01 -8.73
N GLU A 16 0.07 -14.91 -9.09
CA GLU A 16 0.99 -15.58 -8.15
C GLU A 16 2.10 -14.65 -7.63
N VAL A 17 2.50 -13.66 -8.43
CA VAL A 17 3.64 -12.78 -8.13
C VAL A 17 3.25 -11.36 -7.80
N ARG A 18 2.02 -10.94 -8.13
CA ARG A 18 1.57 -9.55 -7.98
C ARG A 18 0.16 -9.48 -7.41
N ALA A 19 -0.01 -8.66 -6.36
CA ALA A 19 -1.32 -8.23 -5.88
C ALA A 19 -1.48 -6.72 -6.12
N VAL A 20 -2.70 -6.28 -6.43
CA VAL A 20 -3.01 -4.88 -6.78
C VAL A 20 -4.24 -4.43 -6.02
N MET A 21 -4.14 -3.28 -5.35
CA MET A 21 -5.25 -2.56 -4.75
C MET A 21 -5.46 -1.27 -5.54
N PRO A 22 -6.46 -1.18 -6.42
CA PRO A 22 -6.80 0.06 -7.11
C PRO A 22 -7.50 1.03 -6.16
N GLN A 23 -7.48 2.31 -6.47
CA GLN A 23 -8.09 3.38 -5.68
C GLN A 23 -9.57 3.13 -5.37
N HIS A 24 -10.31 2.64 -6.35
CA HIS A 24 -11.73 2.30 -6.21
C HIS A 24 -11.98 0.82 -6.48
N SER A 25 -12.54 0.14 -5.50
CA SER A 25 -12.99 -1.26 -5.61
C SER A 25 -14.42 -1.35 -5.09
N ALA A 26 -15.41 -1.36 -5.99
CA ALA A 26 -16.80 -1.56 -5.61
C ALA A 26 -17.09 -3.04 -5.37
N VAL A 27 -17.71 -3.35 -4.23
CA VAL A 27 -18.31 -4.66 -3.94
C VAL A 27 -19.80 -4.42 -3.82
N ASN A 28 -20.54 -4.81 -4.86
CA ASN A 28 -21.98 -4.49 -4.99
C ASN A 28 -22.90 -5.58 -4.40
N PHE A 29 -22.32 -6.65 -3.86
CA PHE A 29 -23.06 -7.75 -3.24
C PHE A 29 -23.03 -7.64 -1.71
N PRO A 30 -24.02 -8.19 -0.99
CA PRO A 30 -24.11 -8.13 0.47
C PRO A 30 -23.18 -9.15 1.15
N PHE A 31 -21.89 -9.13 0.78
CA PHE A 31 -20.87 -9.97 1.41
C PHE A 31 -20.53 -9.48 2.82
N SER A 32 -20.20 -10.41 3.70
CA SER A 32 -19.49 -10.11 4.94
C SER A 32 -18.06 -9.64 4.67
N ALA A 33 -17.46 -8.95 5.63
CA ALA A 33 -16.06 -8.54 5.53
C ALA A 33 -15.12 -9.73 5.29
N GLN A 34 -15.37 -10.88 5.93
CA GLN A 34 -14.60 -12.10 5.73
C GLN A 34 -14.72 -12.61 4.28
N GLU A 35 -15.94 -12.71 3.73
CA GLU A 35 -16.14 -13.15 2.36
C GLU A 35 -15.45 -12.23 1.36
N VAL A 36 -15.41 -10.92 1.59
CA VAL A 36 -14.64 -9.99 0.77
C VAL A 36 -13.15 -10.32 0.82
N VAL A 37 -12.59 -10.63 1.99
CA VAL A 37 -11.17 -11.02 2.11
C VAL A 37 -10.92 -12.34 1.40
N GLU A 38 -11.82 -13.31 1.51
CA GLU A 38 -11.74 -14.62 0.86
C GLU A 38 -11.71 -14.54 -0.67
N LEU A 39 -12.25 -13.48 -1.29
CA LEU A 39 -12.09 -13.25 -2.72
C LEU A 39 -10.62 -13.17 -3.16
N GLY A 40 -9.71 -12.75 -2.29
CA GLY A 40 -8.27 -12.75 -2.55
C GLY A 40 -7.64 -14.13 -2.65
N LEU A 41 -8.33 -15.18 -2.17
CA LEU A 41 -7.84 -16.56 -2.21
C LEU A 41 -7.90 -17.20 -3.60
N PHE A 42 -8.67 -16.66 -4.55
CA PHE A 42 -8.84 -17.24 -5.89
C PHE A 42 -7.52 -17.47 -6.64
N SER A 43 -6.48 -16.71 -6.29
CA SER A 43 -5.15 -16.82 -6.89
C SER A 43 -4.14 -17.54 -6.00
N THR A 44 -4.54 -18.02 -4.82
CA THR A 44 -3.65 -18.69 -3.86
C THR A 44 -3.91 -20.20 -3.83
N GLN A 45 -2.86 -20.95 -3.50
CA GLN A 45 -2.94 -22.40 -3.25
C GLN A 45 -2.58 -22.68 -1.79
N SER A 46 -3.23 -21.97 -0.86
CA SER A 46 -2.99 -22.17 0.56
C SER A 46 -3.49 -23.53 1.04
N LYS A 47 -2.69 -24.21 1.87
CA LYS A 47 -3.10 -25.45 2.53
C LYS A 47 -4.10 -25.21 3.66
N ASN A 48 -4.15 -24.00 4.21
CA ASN A 48 -5.07 -23.63 5.28
C ASN A 48 -5.64 -22.22 5.04
N PRO A 49 -6.59 -22.07 4.11
CA PRO A 49 -7.12 -20.77 3.72
C PRO A 49 -7.82 -20.04 4.89
N ALA A 50 -8.54 -20.75 5.77
CA ALA A 50 -9.22 -20.12 6.90
C ALA A 50 -8.23 -19.50 7.90
N LYS A 51 -7.13 -20.18 8.20
CA LYS A 51 -6.07 -19.65 9.05
C LYS A 51 -5.43 -18.41 8.39
N LEU A 52 -5.13 -18.49 7.10
CA LEU A 52 -4.54 -17.40 6.34
C LEU A 52 -5.42 -16.14 6.36
N VAL A 53 -6.72 -16.28 6.13
CA VAL A 53 -7.69 -15.18 6.22
C VAL A 53 -7.70 -14.58 7.62
N GLY A 54 -7.74 -15.40 8.66
CA GLY A 54 -7.71 -14.95 10.05
C GLY A 54 -6.45 -14.12 10.37
N GLU A 55 -5.27 -14.62 10.01
CA GLU A 55 -3.99 -13.91 10.23
C GLU A 55 -3.96 -12.54 9.53
N VAL A 56 -4.45 -12.48 8.29
CA VAL A 56 -4.47 -11.22 7.52
C VAL A 56 -5.48 -10.24 8.09
N MET A 57 -6.67 -10.72 8.48
CA MET A 57 -7.69 -9.87 9.10
C MET A 57 -7.24 -9.34 10.46
N GLU A 58 -6.50 -10.12 11.23
CA GLU A 58 -5.88 -9.68 12.48
C GLU A 58 -4.83 -8.59 12.22
N ALA A 59 -3.91 -8.83 11.29
CA ALA A 59 -2.86 -7.88 10.92
C ALA A 59 -3.42 -6.54 10.44
N THR A 60 -4.55 -6.53 9.73
CA THR A 60 -5.22 -5.31 9.23
C THR A 60 -6.24 -4.72 10.21
N ASN A 61 -6.33 -5.26 11.43
CA ASN A 61 -7.32 -4.86 12.44
C ASN A 61 -8.76 -4.88 11.90
N THR A 62 -9.13 -5.97 11.22
CA THR A 62 -10.46 -6.19 10.63
C THR A 62 -11.15 -7.46 11.12
N LEU A 63 -10.48 -8.28 11.96
CA LEU A 63 -11.02 -9.55 12.43
C LEU A 63 -12.34 -9.41 13.20
N HIS A 64 -12.49 -8.32 13.97
CA HIS A 64 -13.73 -8.01 14.69
C HIS A 64 -14.92 -7.70 13.76
N LEU A 65 -14.65 -7.35 12.51
CA LEU A 65 -15.65 -7.04 11.48
C LEU A 65 -16.06 -8.26 10.65
N LYS A 66 -15.47 -9.44 10.89
CA LYS A 66 -15.57 -10.61 10.00
C LYS A 66 -16.99 -10.95 9.54
N ASN A 67 -17.98 -10.84 10.45
CA ASN A 67 -19.38 -11.14 10.18
C ASN A 67 -20.22 -9.92 9.79
N SER A 68 -19.63 -8.72 9.75
CA SER A 68 -20.32 -7.49 9.40
C SER A 68 -20.54 -7.41 7.89
N ASN A 69 -21.71 -6.91 7.47
CA ASN A 69 -21.95 -6.65 6.05
C ASN A 69 -21.00 -5.55 5.58
N PHE A 70 -20.20 -5.85 4.54
CA PHE A 70 -19.21 -4.93 3.98
C PHE A 70 -19.79 -3.59 3.55
N GLN A 71 -21.02 -3.58 3.02
CA GLN A 71 -21.66 -2.35 2.56
C GLN A 71 -21.92 -1.36 3.69
N ASN A 72 -22.14 -1.87 4.92
CA ASN A 72 -22.45 -1.06 6.10
C ASN A 72 -21.21 -0.54 6.84
N LEU A 73 -20.00 -0.95 6.44
CA LEU A 73 -18.75 -0.50 7.04
C LEU A 73 -18.47 0.96 6.70
N SER A 74 -17.79 1.66 7.62
CA SER A 74 -17.22 2.99 7.36
C SER A 74 -16.18 2.96 6.23
N GLY A 75 -15.85 4.12 5.66
CA GLY A 75 -14.86 4.23 4.59
C GLY A 75 -13.51 3.62 4.97
N GLY A 76 -13.02 3.92 6.17
CA GLY A 76 -11.75 3.38 6.66
C GLY A 76 -11.79 1.87 6.92
N GLU A 77 -12.89 1.34 7.45
CA GLU A 77 -13.06 -0.10 7.62
C GLU A 77 -13.11 -0.82 6.26
N LYS A 78 -13.87 -0.29 5.30
CA LYS A 78 -13.88 -0.80 3.92
C LYS A 78 -12.48 -0.85 3.32
N GLN A 79 -11.71 0.21 3.51
CA GLN A 79 -10.36 0.29 2.96
C GLN A 79 -9.42 -0.74 3.59
N ARG A 80 -9.49 -0.96 4.92
CA ARG A 80 -8.71 -2.00 5.60
C ARG A 80 -9.14 -3.42 5.19
N VAL A 81 -10.44 -3.68 5.00
CA VAL A 81 -10.93 -4.96 4.48
C VAL A 81 -10.47 -5.20 3.03
N GLN A 82 -10.48 -4.18 2.18
CA GLN A 82 -9.92 -4.26 0.82
C GLN A 82 -8.41 -4.51 0.84
N LEU A 83 -7.67 -3.87 1.75
CA LEU A 83 -6.26 -4.17 1.96
C LEU A 83 -6.06 -5.63 2.38
N ALA A 84 -6.85 -6.14 3.33
CA ALA A 84 -6.80 -7.53 3.75
C ALA A 84 -7.05 -8.49 2.56
N ARG A 85 -8.05 -8.20 1.71
CA ARG A 85 -8.32 -8.97 0.49
C ARG A 85 -7.11 -9.06 -0.44
N VAL A 86 -6.38 -7.98 -0.58
CA VAL A 86 -5.19 -7.93 -1.45
C VAL A 86 -4.00 -8.62 -0.78
N LEU A 87 -3.84 -8.44 0.52
CA LEU A 87 -2.75 -9.05 1.29
C LEU A 87 -2.86 -10.57 1.38
N VAL A 88 -4.08 -11.13 1.51
CA VAL A 88 -4.25 -12.59 1.60
C VAL A 88 -3.68 -13.31 0.38
N GLN A 89 -3.68 -12.66 -0.78
CA GLN A 89 -3.13 -13.18 -2.03
C GLN A 89 -1.60 -13.43 -1.96
N ILE A 90 -0.89 -12.60 -1.20
CA ILE A 90 0.58 -12.61 -1.11
C ILE A 90 1.10 -12.85 0.31
N TRP A 91 0.25 -13.21 1.26
CA TRP A 91 0.63 -13.30 2.68
C TRP A 91 1.58 -14.45 2.98
N GLU A 92 1.34 -15.63 2.41
CA GLU A 92 2.22 -16.79 2.61
C GLU A 92 3.62 -16.54 2.05
N GLN A 93 4.64 -16.93 2.79
CA GLN A 93 6.02 -16.79 2.33
C GLN A 93 6.29 -17.70 1.13
N LYS A 94 6.97 -17.16 0.11
CA LYS A 94 7.38 -17.89 -1.10
C LYS A 94 8.88 -17.70 -1.34
N PRO A 95 9.54 -18.65 -2.03
CA PRO A 95 10.98 -18.57 -2.29
C PRO A 95 11.37 -17.58 -3.40
N PHE A 96 10.41 -16.88 -3.97
CA PHE A 96 10.61 -15.89 -5.04
C PHE A 96 10.03 -14.52 -4.66
N PRO A 97 10.56 -13.42 -5.22
CA PRO A 97 10.04 -12.09 -5.00
C PRO A 97 8.60 -11.93 -5.47
N ARG A 98 7.79 -11.21 -4.70
CA ARG A 98 6.41 -10.82 -5.05
C ARG A 98 6.26 -9.32 -4.94
N TYR A 99 5.19 -8.81 -5.49
CA TYR A 99 4.98 -7.37 -5.63
C TYR A 99 3.58 -6.97 -5.22
N LEU A 100 3.49 -5.94 -4.41
CA LEU A 100 2.25 -5.33 -3.96
C LEU A 100 2.17 -3.91 -4.53
N LEU A 101 1.14 -3.64 -5.29
CA LEU A 101 0.88 -2.33 -5.88
C LEU A 101 -0.37 -1.76 -5.23
N LEU A 102 -0.26 -0.58 -4.64
CA LEU A 102 -1.34 0.06 -3.89
C LEU A 102 -1.55 1.49 -4.40
N ASP A 103 -2.79 1.79 -4.75
CA ASP A 103 -3.19 3.12 -5.19
C ASP A 103 -3.99 3.80 -4.06
N GLU A 104 -3.35 4.78 -3.40
CA GLU A 104 -3.88 5.57 -2.28
C GLU A 104 -4.51 4.74 -1.13
N PRO A 105 -3.82 3.72 -0.58
CA PRO A 105 -4.42 2.85 0.43
C PRO A 105 -4.68 3.53 1.78
N THR A 106 -4.30 4.78 1.94
CA THR A 106 -4.42 5.54 3.19
C THR A 106 -5.41 6.72 3.12
N SER A 107 -6.03 6.99 1.96
CA SER A 107 -6.80 8.22 1.71
C SER A 107 -8.04 8.41 2.59
N SER A 108 -8.64 7.33 3.09
CA SER A 108 -9.85 7.36 3.94
C SER A 108 -9.57 6.99 5.40
N LEU A 109 -8.31 7.00 5.81
CA LEU A 109 -7.87 6.56 7.13
C LEU A 109 -7.49 7.76 8.01
N ASP A 110 -7.75 7.66 9.32
CA ASP A 110 -7.18 8.58 10.30
C ASP A 110 -5.67 8.35 10.47
N ILE A 111 -5.00 9.28 11.13
CA ILE A 111 -3.54 9.29 11.28
C ILE A 111 -3.03 7.96 11.87
N ALA A 112 -3.66 7.44 12.93
CA ALA A 112 -3.22 6.20 13.57
C ALA A 112 -3.36 4.99 12.63
N GLN A 113 -4.45 4.94 11.87
CA GLN A 113 -4.71 3.89 10.90
C GLN A 113 -3.76 3.97 9.70
N GLN A 114 -3.44 5.18 9.21
CA GLN A 114 -2.44 5.40 8.15
C GLN A 114 -1.08 4.83 8.55
N HIS A 115 -0.59 5.19 9.74
CA HIS A 115 0.67 4.68 10.27
C HIS A 115 0.63 3.15 10.49
N GLY A 116 -0.51 2.60 10.96
CA GLY A 116 -0.71 1.17 11.11
C GLY A 116 -0.57 0.42 9.78
N VAL A 117 -1.24 0.89 8.73
CA VAL A 117 -1.15 0.32 7.38
C VAL A 117 0.27 0.38 6.84
N LEU A 118 0.92 1.55 6.90
CA LEU A 118 2.28 1.71 6.38
C LEU A 118 3.31 0.86 7.15
N SER A 119 3.12 0.66 8.46
CA SER A 119 3.95 -0.25 9.25
C SER A 119 3.81 -1.70 8.81
N ILE A 120 2.60 -2.18 8.50
CA ILE A 120 2.38 -3.51 7.93
C ILE A 120 3.11 -3.64 6.59
N LEU A 121 2.95 -2.66 5.70
CA LEU A 121 3.57 -2.66 4.38
C LEU A 121 5.10 -2.69 4.48
N ARG A 122 5.68 -1.96 5.42
CA ARG A 122 7.12 -2.00 5.67
C ARG A 122 7.59 -3.36 6.18
N GLN A 123 6.84 -4.04 7.04
CA GLN A 123 7.17 -5.39 7.47
C GLN A 123 7.14 -6.42 6.32
N LEU A 124 6.27 -6.22 5.33
CA LEU A 124 6.20 -7.10 4.16
C LEU A 124 7.48 -7.06 3.31
N THR A 125 8.21 -5.95 3.29
CA THR A 125 9.48 -5.87 2.55
C THR A 125 10.53 -6.85 3.10
N GLN A 126 10.48 -7.16 4.39
CA GLN A 126 11.35 -8.16 5.02
C GLN A 126 10.98 -9.60 4.62
N ARG A 127 9.80 -9.79 4.01
CA ARG A 127 9.28 -11.09 3.56
C ARG A 127 9.45 -11.30 2.06
N ASN A 128 10.42 -10.64 1.44
CA ASN A 128 10.70 -10.67 0.01
C ASN A 128 9.51 -10.18 -0.85
N ILE A 129 8.83 -9.12 -0.37
CA ILE A 129 7.73 -8.46 -1.09
C ILE A 129 8.15 -7.02 -1.40
N GLY A 130 8.28 -6.70 -2.68
CA GLY A 130 8.44 -5.33 -3.14
C GLY A 130 7.10 -4.58 -3.08
N VAL A 131 7.06 -3.43 -2.42
CA VAL A 131 5.84 -2.62 -2.28
C VAL A 131 6.00 -1.35 -3.10
N LEU A 132 5.07 -1.13 -4.02
CA LEU A 132 4.89 0.15 -4.73
C LEU A 132 3.57 0.76 -4.26
N ILE A 133 3.64 1.97 -3.73
CA ILE A 133 2.50 2.68 -3.17
C ILE A 133 2.41 4.09 -3.74
N ILE A 134 1.23 4.52 -4.14
CA ILE A 134 0.93 5.91 -4.47
C ILE A 134 0.43 6.59 -3.20
N LEU A 135 1.10 7.68 -2.83
CA LEU A 135 0.76 8.52 -1.68
C LEU A 135 0.70 9.98 -2.09
N HIS A 136 -0.23 10.73 -1.51
CA HIS A 136 -0.28 12.19 -1.64
C HIS A 136 0.50 12.91 -0.55
N GLU A 137 0.70 12.27 0.61
CA GLU A 137 1.34 12.87 1.76
C GLU A 137 2.85 12.63 1.74
N LEU A 138 3.61 13.72 1.45
CA LEU A 138 5.07 13.66 1.38
C LEU A 138 5.73 13.25 2.69
N ASN A 139 5.15 13.63 3.83
CA ASN A 139 5.68 13.26 5.15
C ASN A 139 5.55 11.76 5.42
N LEU A 140 4.46 11.12 5.01
CA LEU A 140 4.33 9.66 5.07
C LEU A 140 5.32 8.97 4.14
N ALA A 141 5.49 9.49 2.92
CA ALA A 141 6.50 8.96 2.00
C ALA A 141 7.92 9.11 2.58
N ALA A 142 8.26 10.28 3.17
CA ALA A 142 9.54 10.52 3.82
C ALA A 142 9.84 9.54 4.95
N GLN A 143 8.82 9.16 5.71
CA GLN A 143 8.97 8.31 6.89
C GLN A 143 9.05 6.81 6.56
N TYR A 144 8.33 6.35 5.53
CA TYR A 144 8.13 4.92 5.29
C TYR A 144 8.82 4.39 4.03
N ALA A 145 9.11 5.22 3.04
CA ALA A 145 9.69 4.77 1.80
C ALA A 145 11.22 4.57 1.88
N ASP A 146 11.73 3.58 1.15
CA ASP A 146 13.17 3.45 0.89
C ASP A 146 13.58 4.31 -0.32
N ARG A 147 12.66 4.43 -1.30
CA ARG A 147 12.83 5.22 -2.52
C ARG A 147 11.52 5.93 -2.87
N ILE A 148 11.65 7.11 -3.47
CA ILE A 148 10.53 7.92 -3.92
C ILE A 148 10.67 8.17 -5.42
N ALA A 149 9.55 8.16 -6.14
CA ALA A 149 9.44 8.68 -7.50
C ALA A 149 8.40 9.79 -7.51
N LEU A 150 8.78 10.98 -7.97
CA LEU A 150 7.88 12.11 -8.16
C LEU A 150 7.38 12.14 -9.60
N LEU A 151 6.05 12.26 -9.75
CA LEU A 151 5.40 12.35 -11.06
C LEU A 151 4.83 13.74 -11.25
N LYS A 152 5.05 14.30 -12.45
CA LYS A 152 4.39 15.52 -12.94
C LYS A 152 3.99 15.34 -14.39
N ASN A 153 2.75 15.61 -14.73
CA ASN A 153 2.21 15.50 -16.10
C ASN A 153 2.44 14.12 -16.75
N GLY A 154 2.26 13.05 -15.95
CA GLY A 154 2.41 11.66 -16.42
C GLY A 154 3.86 11.18 -16.61
N MET A 155 4.86 12.00 -16.25
CA MET A 155 6.28 11.66 -16.36
C MET A 155 6.94 11.59 -14.98
N ILE A 156 7.90 10.67 -14.81
CA ILE A 156 8.76 10.65 -13.63
C ILE A 156 9.79 11.77 -13.76
N THR A 157 9.68 12.76 -12.89
CA THR A 157 10.58 13.92 -12.84
C THR A 157 11.79 13.69 -11.96
N SER A 158 11.65 12.88 -10.92
CA SER A 158 12.76 12.51 -10.02
C SER A 158 12.50 11.13 -9.44
N CYS A 159 13.56 10.33 -9.27
CA CYS A 159 13.48 9.02 -8.65
C CYS A 159 14.80 8.69 -7.94
N GLY A 160 14.73 8.35 -6.65
CA GLY A 160 15.93 8.06 -5.84
C GLY A 160 15.58 7.72 -4.41
N THR A 161 16.56 7.80 -3.53
CA THR A 161 16.37 7.73 -2.08
C THR A 161 15.56 8.92 -1.58
N VAL A 162 15.03 8.83 -0.36
CA VAL A 162 14.28 9.92 0.26
C VAL A 162 15.07 11.22 0.25
N GLN A 163 16.36 11.16 0.62
CA GLN A 163 17.24 12.32 0.71
C GLN A 163 17.59 12.92 -0.67
N GLU A 164 17.70 12.09 -1.70
CA GLU A 164 17.98 12.55 -3.06
C GLU A 164 16.78 13.25 -3.70
N VAL A 165 15.58 12.78 -3.42
CA VAL A 165 14.35 13.25 -4.07
C VAL A 165 13.68 14.40 -3.32
N LEU A 166 13.63 14.35 -1.98
CA LEU A 166 13.02 15.39 -1.17
C LEU A 166 13.99 16.57 -0.98
N GLN A 167 14.19 17.31 -2.06
CA GLN A 167 14.95 18.55 -2.11
C GLN A 167 13.99 19.71 -2.42
N GLU A 168 14.12 20.84 -1.73
CA GLU A 168 13.25 22.01 -1.90
C GLU A 168 13.09 22.43 -3.36
N LYS A 169 14.21 22.49 -4.10
CA LYS A 169 14.20 22.84 -5.53
C LYS A 169 13.37 21.86 -6.36
N THR A 170 13.53 20.55 -6.10
CA THR A 170 12.82 19.49 -6.82
C THR A 170 11.33 19.55 -6.51
N LEU A 171 10.96 19.69 -5.23
CA LEU A 171 9.57 19.76 -4.80
C LEU A 171 8.88 21.02 -5.32
N HIS A 172 9.57 22.17 -5.28
CA HIS A 172 9.05 23.42 -5.87
C HIS A 172 8.73 23.25 -7.37
N GLN A 173 9.61 22.60 -8.13
CA GLN A 173 9.39 22.36 -9.58
C GLN A 173 8.23 21.39 -9.84
N VAL A 174 8.02 20.40 -8.97
CA VAL A 174 6.97 19.39 -9.15
C VAL A 174 5.61 19.92 -8.75
N PHE A 175 5.53 20.60 -7.60
CA PHE A 175 4.25 21.01 -6.99
C PHE A 175 3.86 22.46 -7.29
N ASP A 176 4.75 23.24 -7.96
CA ASP A 176 4.56 24.67 -8.24
C ASP A 176 4.22 25.50 -6.98
N TYR A 177 4.78 25.10 -5.85
CA TYR A 177 4.53 25.70 -4.54
C TYR A 177 5.81 25.75 -3.70
N PRO A 178 6.05 26.83 -2.92
CA PRO A 178 7.22 26.92 -2.04
C PRO A 178 7.12 25.88 -0.92
N ILE A 179 8.09 24.99 -0.88
CA ILE A 179 8.20 23.89 0.07
C ILE A 179 9.55 24.00 0.77
N GLN A 180 9.57 23.81 2.08
CA GLN A 180 10.78 23.75 2.89
C GLN A 180 10.99 22.32 3.38
N ILE A 181 12.26 21.93 3.49
CA ILE A 181 12.67 20.66 4.06
C ILE A 181 13.36 20.91 5.39
N LEU A 182 12.79 20.36 6.44
CA LEU A 182 13.31 20.46 7.79
C LEU A 182 13.80 19.09 8.26
N GLN A 183 14.78 19.07 9.15
CA GLN A 183 15.14 17.84 9.86
C GLN A 183 14.29 17.69 11.12
N HIS A 184 13.75 16.49 11.33
CA HIS A 184 13.02 16.19 12.55
C HIS A 184 13.99 16.17 13.74
N PRO A 185 13.76 16.99 14.81
CA PRO A 185 14.75 17.20 15.87
C PRO A 185 15.09 15.93 16.67
N HIS A 186 14.19 14.95 16.72
CA HIS A 186 14.39 13.74 17.53
C HIS A 186 14.66 12.47 16.75
N TYR A 187 14.26 12.37 15.47
CA TYR A 187 14.32 11.11 14.70
C TYR A 187 15.22 11.19 13.48
N GLY A 188 15.84 12.33 13.20
CA GLY A 188 16.73 12.53 12.05
C GLY A 188 16.07 12.38 10.68
N GLY A 189 14.75 12.20 10.62
CA GLY A 189 13.97 12.12 9.39
C GLY A 189 13.70 13.49 8.78
N LEU A 190 13.30 13.53 7.50
CA LEU A 190 12.91 14.75 6.83
C LEU A 190 11.44 15.09 7.11
N ILE A 191 11.17 16.37 7.31
CA ILE A 191 9.82 16.93 7.39
C ILE A 191 9.65 17.86 6.19
N VAL A 192 8.58 17.64 5.46
CA VAL A 192 8.14 18.51 4.37
C VAL A 192 7.15 19.51 4.95
N SER A 193 7.48 20.78 4.87
CA SER A 193 6.64 21.88 5.35
C SER A 193 6.34 22.84 4.21
N THR A 194 5.15 23.41 4.20
CA THR A 194 4.79 24.50 3.30
C THR A 194 5.07 25.82 4.01
N SER A 195 5.91 26.66 3.43
CA SER A 195 6.06 28.05 3.89
C SER A 195 4.90 28.86 3.33
N GLN A 196 4.06 29.43 4.19
CA GLN A 196 3.24 30.55 3.73
C GLN A 196 4.17 31.75 3.48
N PRO A 197 3.99 32.49 2.38
CA PRO A 197 4.71 33.73 2.16
C PRO A 197 4.35 34.79 3.19
#